data_1a6d34afb7a6937d3f8940691a9a0476
#
_entry.id   1a6d34afb7a6937d3f8940691a9a0476
#
_cell.length_a   1.000
_cell.length_b   1.000
_cell.length_c   1.000
_cell.angle_alpha   90.00
_cell.angle_beta   90.00
_cell.angle_gamma   90.00
#
_symmetry.space_group_name_H-M   'P 1'
#
loop_
_entity.id
_entity.type
_entity.pdbx_description
1 polymer ?
#
loop_
_entity_poly.entity_id
_entity_poly.type
_entity_poly.pdbx_seq_one_letter_code
_entity_poly.pdbx_strand_id
1 'polypeptide(L)'
;MSAETKFAIFGKYFYYDLKFVLKAYNKKQSKKYFKFVQKHKDKYYFLTLVDYEFYKYLQDKNFTSKEAYLSFYAYKKRKKFTAMRVDEENFMPIFKNHLDFKNYEKNFLQVKSAIAKGRSYQVNLTQSFHFDSLLDGFS
;
A
#
# COMPACT_ATOMS: atom_id res chain seq x y z
N MET A 1 7.75 11.50 -14.51
CA MET A 1 8.59 11.39 -13.28
C MET A 1 7.67 11.59 -12.10
N SER A 2 7.31 10.53 -11.38
CA SER A 2 6.52 10.66 -10.15
C SER A 2 7.32 11.47 -9.13
N ALA A 3 6.73 12.53 -8.59
CA ALA A 3 7.31 13.29 -7.49
C ALA A 3 7.65 12.31 -6.37
N GLU A 4 8.93 12.10 -6.11
CA GLU A 4 9.36 11.28 -4.98
C GLU A 4 8.82 11.92 -3.71
N THR A 5 8.08 11.15 -2.94
CA THR A 5 7.48 11.59 -1.69
C THR A 5 8.59 11.99 -0.72
N LYS A 6 8.86 13.29 -0.63
CA LYS A 6 9.94 13.83 0.21
C LYS A 6 9.66 13.71 1.71
N PHE A 7 8.44 13.36 2.08
CA PHE A 7 8.01 13.19 3.47
C PHE A 7 6.93 12.11 3.58
N ALA A 8 6.63 11.67 4.80
CA ALA A 8 5.53 10.77 5.08
C ALA A 8 4.93 11.04 6.46
N ILE A 9 3.65 10.71 6.61
CA ILE A 9 2.96 10.72 7.89
C ILE A 9 2.59 9.30 8.23
N PHE A 10 2.94 8.85 9.43
CA PHE A 10 2.54 7.56 9.95
C PHE A 10 2.30 7.63 11.46
N GLY A 11 1.12 7.23 11.88
CA GLY A 11 0.66 7.38 13.24
C GLY A 11 0.70 8.86 13.66
N LYS A 12 1.37 9.14 14.79
CA LYS A 12 1.51 10.50 15.35
C LYS A 12 2.78 11.23 14.92
N TYR A 13 3.44 10.78 13.85
CA TYR A 13 4.71 11.36 13.44
C TYR A 13 4.70 11.77 11.96
N PHE A 14 5.34 12.90 11.72
CA PHE A 14 5.72 13.41 10.41
C PHE A 14 7.21 13.11 10.18
N TYR A 15 7.51 12.35 9.13
CA TYR A 15 8.86 11.96 8.75
C TYR A 15 9.31 12.80 7.57
N TYR A 16 10.53 13.35 7.66
CA TYR A 16 11.08 14.26 6.65
C TYR A 16 12.58 14.06 6.51
N ASP A 17 13.19 14.76 5.53
CA ASP A 17 14.60 14.58 5.16
C ASP A 17 14.84 13.14 4.65
N LEU A 18 14.10 12.79 3.56
CA LEU A 18 14.25 11.51 2.86
C LEU A 18 15.66 11.42 2.27
N LYS A 19 16.41 10.38 2.64
CA LYS A 19 17.79 10.16 2.17
C LYS A 19 17.84 9.23 0.97
N PHE A 20 17.11 8.14 1.00
CA PHE A 20 17.04 7.18 -0.09
C PHE A 20 15.81 6.28 0.04
N VAL A 21 15.51 5.59 -1.05
CA VAL A 21 14.46 4.57 -1.13
C VAL A 21 15.08 3.28 -1.65
N LEU A 22 14.81 2.16 -0.98
CA LEU A 22 15.17 0.82 -1.42
C LEU A 22 13.92 0.12 -1.93
N LYS A 23 13.90 -0.25 -3.22
CA LYS A 23 12.76 -0.91 -3.86
C LYS A 23 13.14 -2.35 -4.23
N ALA A 24 12.39 -3.32 -3.73
CA ALA A 24 12.61 -4.73 -3.99
C ALA A 24 11.58 -5.28 -4.97
N TYR A 25 12.08 -5.97 -5.99
CA TYR A 25 11.33 -6.59 -7.07
C TYR A 25 11.47 -8.13 -7.07
N ASN A 26 12.31 -8.68 -6.19
CA ASN A 26 12.54 -10.11 -6.05
C ASN A 26 13.03 -10.47 -4.64
N LYS A 27 12.97 -11.75 -4.30
CA LYS A 27 13.29 -12.27 -2.97
C LYS A 27 14.73 -12.00 -2.53
N LYS A 28 15.69 -12.01 -3.47
CA LYS A 28 17.11 -11.73 -3.16
C LYS A 28 17.29 -10.28 -2.70
N GLN A 29 16.66 -9.33 -3.41
CA GLN A 29 16.68 -7.92 -3.03
C GLN A 29 16.01 -7.69 -1.68
N SER A 30 14.86 -8.30 -1.42
CA SER A 30 14.17 -8.18 -0.13
C SER A 30 15.05 -8.61 1.02
N LYS A 31 15.66 -9.80 0.93
CA LYS A 31 16.58 -10.31 1.97
C LYS A 31 17.76 -9.36 2.21
N LYS A 32 18.34 -8.81 1.12
CA LYS A 32 19.43 -7.84 1.21
C LYS A 32 18.98 -6.56 1.93
N TYR A 33 17.80 -6.03 1.57
CA TYR A 33 17.30 -4.78 2.12
C TYR A 33 16.83 -4.94 3.57
N PHE A 34 16.22 -6.05 3.95
CA PHE A 34 15.93 -6.32 5.36
C PHE A 34 17.20 -6.31 6.22
N LYS A 35 18.28 -6.98 5.77
CA LYS A 35 19.57 -6.95 6.47
C LYS A 35 20.14 -5.52 6.56
N PHE A 36 20.02 -4.75 5.48
CA PHE A 36 20.46 -3.36 5.46
C PHE A 36 19.68 -2.50 6.46
N VAL A 37 18.35 -2.58 6.45
CA VAL A 37 17.47 -1.86 7.39
C VAL A 37 17.82 -2.23 8.84
N GLN A 38 17.97 -3.52 9.14
CA GLN A 38 18.34 -3.99 10.47
C GLN A 38 19.67 -3.39 10.96
N LYS A 39 20.65 -3.29 10.06
CA LYS A 39 21.98 -2.72 10.38
C LYS A 39 21.94 -1.20 10.59
N HIS A 40 20.97 -0.50 9.98
CA HIS A 40 20.95 0.97 9.96
C HIS A 40 19.74 1.58 10.70
N LYS A 41 18.97 0.77 11.43
CA LYS A 41 17.78 1.21 12.17
C LYS A 41 18.04 2.32 13.20
N ASP A 42 19.28 2.42 13.71
CA ASP A 42 19.67 3.45 14.68
C ASP A 42 20.07 4.77 14.00
N LYS A 43 20.29 4.75 12.68
CA LYS A 43 20.71 5.93 11.89
C LYS A 43 19.55 6.61 11.16
N TYR A 44 18.50 5.84 10.81
CA TYR A 44 17.39 6.29 10.00
C TYR A 44 16.06 5.75 10.54
N TYR A 45 15.01 6.50 10.31
CA TYR A 45 13.64 6.04 10.45
C TYR A 45 13.20 5.40 9.13
N PHE A 46 12.94 4.11 9.14
CA PHE A 46 12.48 3.39 7.96
C PHE A 46 10.96 3.25 7.97
N LEU A 47 10.30 3.79 6.95
CA LEU A 47 8.92 3.46 6.65
C LEU A 47 8.89 2.41 5.54
N THR A 48 8.11 1.36 5.75
CA THR A 48 8.04 0.23 4.84
C THR A 48 6.66 0.16 4.21
N LEU A 49 6.62 0.20 2.89
CA LEU A 49 5.42 -0.14 2.12
C LEU A 49 5.54 -1.57 1.65
N VAL A 50 4.53 -2.36 1.96
CA VAL A 50 4.40 -3.76 1.56
C VAL A 50 3.20 -3.85 0.63
N ASP A 51 3.42 -4.33 -0.59
CA ASP A 51 2.36 -4.57 -1.54
C ASP A 51 1.43 -5.68 -1.07
N TYR A 52 0.14 -5.59 -1.43
CA TYR A 52 -0.85 -6.59 -1.06
C TYR A 52 -0.46 -7.99 -1.55
N GLU A 53 0.16 -8.09 -2.72
CA GLU A 53 0.59 -9.36 -3.31
C GLU A 53 1.93 -9.89 -2.77
N PHE A 54 2.46 -9.29 -1.71
CA PHE A 54 3.72 -9.73 -1.09
C PHE A 54 3.72 -11.23 -0.73
N TYR A 55 2.56 -11.81 -0.43
CA TYR A 55 2.43 -13.24 -0.14
C TYR A 55 2.91 -14.12 -1.29
N LYS A 56 2.78 -13.72 -2.56
CA LYS A 56 3.26 -14.46 -3.74
C LYS A 56 4.75 -14.72 -3.67
N TYR A 57 5.51 -13.81 -3.11
CA TYR A 57 6.94 -13.97 -2.87
C TYR A 57 7.29 -14.99 -1.81
N LEU A 58 6.39 -15.16 -0.84
CA LEU A 58 6.58 -16.16 0.20
C LEU A 58 6.37 -17.56 -0.37
N GLN A 59 5.47 -17.69 -1.32
CA GLN A 59 5.10 -18.96 -1.95
C GLN A 59 6.04 -19.36 -3.07
N ASP A 60 6.40 -18.43 -3.96
CA ASP A 60 7.28 -18.72 -5.10
C ASP A 60 8.65 -18.04 -4.93
N LYS A 61 9.70 -18.86 -4.91
CA LYS A 61 11.09 -18.38 -4.76
C LYS A 61 11.61 -17.60 -5.97
N ASN A 62 11.05 -17.85 -7.14
CA ASN A 62 11.48 -17.27 -8.42
C ASN A 62 10.59 -16.11 -8.87
N PHE A 63 9.55 -15.79 -8.10
CA PHE A 63 8.66 -14.71 -8.44
C PHE A 63 9.41 -13.38 -8.55
N THR A 64 9.17 -12.65 -9.62
CA THR A 64 9.70 -11.31 -9.87
C THR A 64 8.55 -10.41 -10.30
N SER A 65 8.45 -9.22 -9.76
CA SER A 65 7.43 -8.24 -10.12
C SER A 65 7.99 -7.14 -11.00
N LYS A 66 7.15 -6.59 -11.88
CA LYS A 66 7.45 -5.36 -12.62
C LYS A 66 7.45 -4.14 -11.71
N GLU A 67 6.59 -4.14 -10.68
CA GLU A 67 6.50 -3.09 -9.68
C GLU A 67 7.15 -3.53 -8.37
N ALA A 68 7.64 -2.57 -7.59
CA ALA A 68 8.24 -2.86 -6.31
C ALA A 68 7.18 -3.35 -5.32
N TYR A 69 7.29 -4.59 -4.87
CA TYR A 69 6.36 -5.15 -3.88
C TYR A 69 6.75 -4.86 -2.43
N LEU A 70 7.94 -4.35 -2.24
CA LEU A 70 8.45 -3.94 -0.94
C LEU A 70 9.34 -2.72 -1.12
N SER A 71 9.02 -1.63 -0.43
CA SER A 71 9.79 -0.39 -0.50
C SER A 71 10.11 0.09 0.91
N PHE A 72 11.37 0.49 1.13
CA PHE A 72 11.84 1.09 2.37
C PHE A 72 12.23 2.54 2.11
N TYR A 73 11.58 3.46 2.78
CA TYR A 73 11.87 4.89 2.75
C TYR A 73 12.68 5.27 3.99
N ALA A 74 13.91 5.72 3.80
CA ALA A 74 14.82 6.08 4.87
C ALA A 74 14.80 7.59 5.16
N TYR A 75 14.21 7.98 6.27
CA TYR A 75 14.13 9.36 6.73
C TYR A 75 15.16 9.63 7.83
N LYS A 76 15.78 10.81 7.79
CA LYS A 76 16.76 11.21 8.82
C LYS A 76 16.09 11.81 10.04
N LYS A 77 14.91 12.42 9.88
CA LYS A 77 14.24 13.20 10.92
C LYS A 77 12.76 12.84 11.04
N ARG A 78 12.24 13.00 12.24
CA ARG A 78 10.79 12.95 12.51
C ARG A 78 10.40 13.99 13.57
N LYS A 79 9.17 14.42 13.55
CA LYS A 79 8.55 15.25 14.60
C LYS A 79 7.15 14.74 14.90
N LYS A 80 6.60 15.10 16.06
CA LYS A 80 5.18 14.84 16.32
C LYS A 80 4.33 15.58 15.28
N PHE A 81 3.33 14.91 14.78
CA PHE A 81 2.36 15.46 13.85
C PHE A 81 1.05 15.70 14.60
N THR A 82 0.58 16.93 14.56
CA THR A 82 -0.76 17.28 15.00
C THR A 82 -1.63 17.32 13.76
N ALA A 83 -2.71 16.58 13.74
CA ALA A 83 -3.60 16.51 12.56
C ALA A 83 -3.99 17.94 12.13
N MET A 84 -3.80 18.24 10.86
CA MET A 84 -4.40 19.42 10.25
C MET A 84 -5.89 19.14 10.09
N ARG A 85 -6.72 20.12 10.42
CA ARG A 85 -8.14 20.08 10.04
C ARG A 85 -8.19 20.18 8.51
N VAL A 86 -8.76 19.19 7.86
CA VAL A 86 -9.13 19.27 6.45
C VAL A 86 -10.54 19.88 6.45
N ASP A 87 -10.75 20.95 5.70
CA ASP A 87 -12.10 21.45 5.43
C ASP A 87 -12.83 20.40 4.59
N GLU A 88 -13.74 19.67 5.24
CA GLU A 88 -14.50 18.58 4.62
C GLU A 88 -15.47 19.08 3.52
N GLU A 89 -15.74 20.38 3.47
CA GLU A 89 -16.78 20.95 2.59
C GLU A 89 -16.46 20.87 1.08
N ASN A 90 -15.21 20.60 0.69
CA ASN A 90 -14.78 20.60 -0.71
C ASN A 90 -14.27 19.24 -1.22
N PHE A 91 -14.40 18.18 -0.45
CA PHE A 91 -13.97 16.85 -0.89
C PHE A 91 -15.08 16.14 -1.67
N MET A 92 -15.11 16.32 -2.99
CA MET A 92 -15.95 15.53 -3.89
C MET A 92 -15.07 14.65 -4.77
N PRO A 93 -14.90 13.36 -4.44
CA PRO A 93 -14.15 12.44 -5.28
C PRO A 93 -14.89 12.21 -6.61
N ILE A 94 -14.18 12.32 -7.72
CA ILE A 94 -14.70 12.00 -9.05
C ILE A 94 -14.39 10.53 -9.31
N PHE A 95 -15.39 9.67 -9.23
CA PHE A 95 -15.24 8.25 -9.52
C PHE A 95 -15.03 8.01 -11.01
N LYS A 96 -13.97 7.29 -11.36
CA LYS A 96 -13.65 6.89 -12.74
C LYS A 96 -14.33 5.59 -13.16
N ASN A 97 -14.74 4.79 -12.19
CA ASN A 97 -15.46 3.54 -12.44
C ASN A 97 -16.64 3.41 -11.49
N HIS A 98 -17.68 2.78 -11.97
CA HIS A 98 -18.87 2.47 -11.21
C HIS A 98 -18.92 0.98 -10.87
N LEU A 99 -19.70 0.65 -9.84
CA LEU A 99 -19.99 -0.73 -9.51
C LEU A 99 -20.75 -1.39 -10.69
N ASP A 100 -20.13 -2.37 -11.32
CA ASP A 100 -20.86 -3.27 -12.23
C ASP A 100 -21.66 -4.26 -11.38
N PHE A 101 -22.90 -3.88 -11.09
CA PHE A 101 -23.78 -4.65 -10.23
C PHE A 101 -24.01 -6.08 -10.76
N LYS A 102 -24.15 -6.26 -12.09
CA LYS A 102 -24.36 -7.59 -12.68
C LYS A 102 -23.17 -8.52 -12.45
N ASN A 103 -21.97 -7.97 -12.62
CA ASN A 103 -20.74 -8.75 -12.40
C ASN A 103 -20.53 -9.02 -10.90
N TYR A 104 -20.84 -8.06 -10.05
CA TYR A 104 -20.81 -8.27 -8.59
C TYR A 104 -21.80 -9.35 -8.15
N GLU A 105 -23.07 -9.29 -8.60
CA GLU A 105 -24.09 -10.28 -8.29
C GLU A 105 -23.68 -11.68 -8.75
N LYS A 106 -23.17 -11.83 -9.97
CA LYS A 106 -22.66 -13.08 -10.49
C LYS A 106 -21.57 -13.66 -9.59
N ASN A 107 -20.60 -12.86 -9.20
CA ASN A 107 -19.51 -13.26 -8.33
C ASN A 107 -20.02 -13.62 -6.93
N PHE A 108 -20.95 -12.87 -6.39
CA PHE A 108 -21.61 -13.15 -5.11
C PHE A 108 -22.33 -14.52 -5.12
N LEU A 109 -23.10 -14.80 -6.18
CA LEU A 109 -23.80 -16.07 -6.33
C LEU A 109 -22.83 -17.25 -6.44
N GLN A 110 -21.69 -17.08 -7.12
CA GLN A 110 -20.62 -18.10 -7.19
C GLN A 110 -20.03 -18.37 -5.81
N VAL A 111 -19.74 -17.34 -5.05
CA VAL A 111 -19.23 -17.46 -3.66
C VAL A 111 -20.27 -18.17 -2.78
N LYS A 112 -21.52 -17.76 -2.84
CA LYS A 112 -22.60 -18.40 -2.09
C LYS A 112 -22.73 -19.89 -2.42
N SER A 113 -22.65 -20.27 -3.71
CA SER A 113 -22.66 -21.67 -4.14
C SER A 113 -21.44 -22.44 -3.65
N ALA A 114 -20.25 -21.84 -3.63
CA ALA A 114 -19.04 -22.46 -3.14
C ALA A 114 -19.11 -22.75 -1.63
N ILE A 115 -19.67 -21.82 -0.85
CA ILE A 115 -19.91 -22.00 0.59
C ILE A 115 -20.92 -23.12 0.82
N ALA A 116 -22.06 -23.11 0.11
CA ALA A 116 -23.09 -24.15 0.23
C ALA A 116 -22.59 -25.57 -0.09
N LYS A 117 -21.60 -25.68 -1.00
CA LYS A 117 -20.93 -26.91 -1.37
C LYS A 117 -19.77 -27.32 -0.43
N GLY A 118 -19.55 -26.59 0.65
CA GLY A 118 -18.46 -26.82 1.60
C GLY A 118 -17.03 -26.57 1.06
N ARG A 119 -16.89 -25.86 -0.06
CA ARG A 119 -15.58 -25.53 -0.65
C ARG A 119 -14.86 -24.41 0.11
N SER A 120 -15.61 -23.57 0.79
CA SER A 120 -15.10 -22.52 1.68
C SER A 120 -16.17 -22.23 2.73
N TYR A 121 -15.78 -21.76 3.89
CA TYR A 121 -16.70 -21.29 4.94
C TYR A 121 -16.72 -19.78 5.09
N GLN A 122 -15.76 -19.07 4.49
CA GLN A 122 -15.71 -17.62 4.47
C GLN A 122 -14.97 -17.11 3.22
N VAL A 123 -15.52 -16.09 2.59
CA VAL A 123 -14.90 -15.40 1.45
C VAL A 123 -15.16 -13.89 1.58
N ASN A 124 -14.12 -13.09 1.38
CA ASN A 124 -14.26 -11.64 1.24
C ASN A 124 -14.30 -11.28 -0.24
N LEU A 125 -15.40 -10.69 -0.68
CA LEU A 125 -15.54 -10.19 -2.03
C LEU A 125 -15.19 -8.70 -2.05
N THR A 126 -14.15 -8.34 -2.79
CA THR A 126 -13.63 -6.96 -2.87
C THR A 126 -13.71 -6.42 -4.28
N GLN A 127 -13.86 -5.11 -4.38
CA GLN A 127 -13.83 -4.39 -5.65
C GLN A 127 -12.96 -3.14 -5.52
N SER A 128 -12.17 -2.85 -6.55
CA SER A 128 -11.37 -1.63 -6.61
C SER A 128 -12.19 -0.49 -7.20
N PHE A 129 -12.15 0.66 -6.55
CA PHE A 129 -12.68 1.91 -7.06
C PHE A 129 -11.52 2.84 -7.40
N HIS A 130 -11.60 3.48 -8.55
CA HIS A 130 -10.66 4.49 -8.98
C HIS A 130 -11.36 5.85 -8.98
N PHE A 131 -10.73 6.83 -8.38
CA PHE A 131 -11.25 8.20 -8.34
C PHE A 131 -10.12 9.21 -8.46
N ASP A 132 -10.44 10.38 -8.99
CA ASP A 132 -9.56 11.54 -8.92
C ASP A 132 -9.99 12.40 -7.74
N SER A 133 -9.02 12.95 -7.05
CA SER A 133 -9.20 13.98 -6.04
C SER A 133 -8.57 15.27 -6.54
N LEU A 134 -9.31 16.38 -6.40
CA LEU A 134 -8.80 17.72 -6.67
C LEU A 134 -7.88 18.20 -5.53
N LEU A 135 -7.93 17.54 -4.38
CA LEU A 135 -7.05 17.81 -3.25
C LEU A 135 -5.79 16.96 -3.40
N ASP A 136 -4.64 17.61 -3.29
CA ASP A 136 -3.44 16.86 -2.93
C ASP A 136 -3.63 16.38 -1.47
N GLY A 137 -2.99 15.30 -1.07
CA GLY A 137 -3.20 14.69 0.25
C GLY A 137 -2.84 15.59 1.44
N PHE A 138 -2.69 16.92 1.24
CA PHE A 138 -2.20 17.91 2.21
C PHE A 138 -2.84 19.30 2.07
N SER A 139 -3.76 19.49 1.16
CA SER A 139 -4.55 20.74 1.07
C SER A 139 -5.57 20.83 2.18
#